data_5da55f8416b7c190e5aaabefbd6b7791
#
_entry.id   5da55f8416b7c190e5aaabefbd6b7791
#
_cell.length_a   1.000
_cell.length_b   1.000
_cell.length_c   1.000
_cell.angle_alpha   90.00
_cell.angle_beta   90.00
_cell.angle_gamma   90.00
#
_symmetry.space_group_name_H-M   'P 1'
#
loop_
_entity.id
_entity.type
_entity.pdbx_description
1 polymer ?
#
loop_
_entity_poly.entity_id
_entity_poly.type
_entity_poly.pdbx_seq_one_letter_code
_entity_poly.pdbx_strand_id
1 'polypeptide(L)'
;TDGRFTVSTYNKQGQLTETKEYNKNGELQAYKANKYDEKGRLTESQHQNLQFANVPDQILSQKESYEYDKYGYLTRIVYQRITGNNQKTSVYLTCLYDDYGNRIDGNSYYEYDNTGQWIYRADRDNPKETERVQYIYK
;
A
#
# COMPACT_ATOMS: atom_id res chain seq x y z
N THR A 1 30.32 -10.99 1.68
CA THR A 1 28.92 -11.42 1.81
C THR A 1 28.69 -12.05 3.18
N ASP A 2 27.60 -11.66 3.82
CA ASP A 2 27.24 -12.09 5.17
C ASP A 2 26.37 -13.37 5.19
N GLY A 3 26.24 -14.06 4.03
CA GLY A 3 25.43 -15.27 3.88
C GLY A 3 23.93 -15.05 3.74
N ARG A 4 23.47 -13.80 3.72
CA ARG A 4 22.06 -13.50 3.38
C ARG A 4 21.83 -13.73 1.90
N PHE A 5 20.62 -14.14 1.55
CA PHE A 5 20.27 -14.32 0.16
C PHE A 5 18.81 -13.96 -0.10
N THR A 6 18.53 -13.66 -1.34
CA THR A 6 17.19 -13.29 -1.81
C THR A 6 16.77 -14.20 -2.94
N VAL A 7 15.52 -14.67 -2.90
CA VAL A 7 14.90 -15.47 -3.96
C VAL A 7 13.80 -14.63 -4.59
N SER A 8 13.86 -14.46 -5.91
CA SER A 8 12.87 -13.68 -6.66
C SER A 8 12.17 -14.59 -7.67
N THR A 9 10.86 -14.41 -7.79
CA THR A 9 10.01 -15.16 -8.72
C THR A 9 9.34 -14.19 -9.68
N TYR A 10 9.22 -14.58 -10.94
CA TYR A 10 8.66 -13.76 -12.01
C TYR A 10 7.53 -14.51 -12.73
N ASN A 11 6.54 -13.77 -13.23
CA ASN A 11 5.51 -14.35 -14.09
C ASN A 11 6.02 -14.56 -15.52
N LYS A 12 5.16 -15.10 -16.40
CA LYS A 12 5.51 -15.36 -17.80
C LYS A 12 5.86 -14.09 -18.59
N GLN A 13 5.39 -12.93 -18.15
CA GLN A 13 5.68 -11.64 -18.76
C GLN A 13 6.96 -10.99 -18.22
N GLY A 14 7.68 -11.67 -17.33
CA GLY A 14 8.91 -11.16 -16.74
C GLY A 14 8.72 -10.16 -15.59
N GLN A 15 7.50 -10.04 -15.06
CA GLN A 15 7.21 -9.15 -13.95
C GLN A 15 7.48 -9.85 -12.62
N LEU A 16 8.05 -9.14 -11.67
CA LEU A 16 8.35 -9.65 -10.32
C LEU A 16 7.06 -9.93 -9.55
N THR A 17 6.83 -11.19 -9.19
CA THR A 17 5.65 -11.61 -8.42
C THR A 17 5.95 -11.86 -6.95
N GLU A 18 7.18 -12.26 -6.61
CA GLU A 18 7.53 -12.59 -5.24
C GLU A 18 9.01 -12.35 -4.99
N THR A 19 9.33 -11.86 -3.80
CA THR A 19 10.70 -11.77 -3.28
C THR A 19 10.71 -12.28 -1.85
N LYS A 20 11.62 -13.17 -1.54
CA LYS A 20 11.86 -13.69 -0.19
C LYS A 20 13.29 -13.42 0.21
N GLU A 21 13.49 -12.84 1.38
CA GLU A 21 14.79 -12.55 1.95
C GLU A 21 15.06 -13.49 3.13
N TYR A 22 16.22 -14.13 3.11
CA TYR A 22 16.64 -15.08 4.13
C TYR A 22 17.92 -14.65 4.80
N ASN A 23 18.05 -14.93 6.10
CA ASN A 23 19.30 -14.76 6.79
C ASN A 23 20.29 -15.90 6.45
N LYS A 24 21.49 -15.82 7.01
CA LYS A 24 22.55 -16.82 6.80
C LYS A 24 22.17 -18.24 7.25
N ASN A 25 21.19 -18.38 8.13
CA ASN A 25 20.71 -19.66 8.64
C ASN A 25 19.56 -20.25 7.80
N GLY A 26 19.17 -19.56 6.72
CA GLY A 26 18.05 -19.97 5.87
C GLY A 26 16.67 -19.62 6.43
N GLU A 27 16.58 -18.77 7.44
CA GLU A 27 15.33 -18.32 8.02
C GLU A 27 14.78 -17.12 7.28
N LEU A 28 13.48 -17.17 6.94
CA LEU A 28 12.79 -16.09 6.23
C LEU A 28 12.71 -14.83 7.10
N GLN A 29 13.21 -13.72 6.58
CA GLN A 29 13.24 -12.43 7.27
C GLN A 29 12.22 -11.44 6.73
N ALA A 30 12.03 -11.42 5.43
CA ALA A 30 11.10 -10.53 4.77
C ALA A 30 10.50 -11.18 3.53
N TYR A 31 9.32 -10.71 3.18
CA TYR A 31 8.55 -11.25 2.08
C TYR A 31 7.84 -10.11 1.35
N LYS A 32 7.84 -10.16 0.03
CA LYS A 32 7.08 -9.25 -0.82
C LYS A 32 6.37 -10.05 -1.91
N ALA A 33 5.11 -9.72 -2.17
CA ALA A 33 4.34 -10.30 -3.26
C ALA A 33 3.61 -9.22 -4.04
N ASN A 34 3.59 -9.34 -5.35
CA ASN A 34 2.93 -8.44 -6.27
C ASN A 34 1.91 -9.20 -7.12
N LYS A 35 0.77 -8.56 -7.38
CA LYS A 35 -0.25 -9.05 -8.31
C LYS A 35 -0.46 -8.04 -9.42
N TYR A 36 -0.76 -8.54 -10.60
CA TYR A 36 -0.98 -7.75 -11.80
C TYR A 36 -2.31 -8.12 -12.45
N ASP A 37 -2.94 -7.18 -13.13
CA ASP A 37 -4.14 -7.43 -13.93
C ASP A 37 -3.76 -7.99 -15.31
N GLU A 38 -4.79 -8.26 -16.12
CA GLU A 38 -4.62 -8.80 -17.48
C GLU A 38 -3.84 -7.87 -18.41
N LYS A 39 -3.82 -6.58 -18.10
CA LYS A 39 -3.08 -5.56 -18.86
C LYS A 39 -1.66 -5.35 -18.35
N GLY A 40 -1.22 -6.13 -17.34
CA GLY A 40 0.10 -6.03 -16.75
C GLY A 40 0.29 -4.91 -15.75
N ARG A 41 -0.80 -4.28 -15.27
CA ARG A 41 -0.73 -3.21 -14.28
C ARG A 41 -0.71 -3.80 -12.87
N LEU A 42 0.08 -3.22 -11.98
CA LEU A 42 0.14 -3.63 -10.58
C LEU A 42 -1.20 -3.34 -9.88
N THR A 43 -1.84 -4.37 -9.33
CA THR A 43 -3.11 -4.25 -8.59
C THR A 43 -2.94 -4.42 -7.09
N GLU A 44 -1.94 -5.14 -6.65
CA GLU A 44 -1.67 -5.37 -5.24
C GLU A 44 -0.18 -5.57 -5.01
N SER A 45 0.34 -4.99 -3.95
CA SER A 45 1.68 -5.26 -3.43
C SER A 45 1.58 -5.50 -1.94
N GLN A 46 2.06 -6.65 -1.49
CA GLN A 46 2.11 -7.00 -0.07
C GLN A 46 3.57 -7.10 0.37
N HIS A 47 3.87 -6.49 1.51
CA HIS A 47 5.19 -6.54 2.11
C HIS A 47 5.06 -6.95 3.58
N GLN A 48 5.91 -7.88 4.01
CA GLN A 48 5.93 -8.36 5.38
C GLN A 48 7.38 -8.42 5.87
N ASN A 49 7.61 -7.88 7.05
CA ASN A 49 8.91 -7.92 7.70
C ASN A 49 8.79 -8.68 9.02
N LEU A 50 9.20 -9.93 9.01
CA LEU A 50 9.05 -10.84 10.15
C LEU A 50 9.92 -10.45 11.35
N GLN A 51 10.97 -9.65 11.13
CA GLN A 51 11.81 -9.14 12.22
C GLN A 51 11.03 -8.22 13.16
N PHE A 52 9.93 -7.64 12.71
CA PHE A 52 9.11 -6.71 13.50
C PHE A 52 7.90 -7.37 14.16
N ALA A 53 7.82 -8.70 14.16
CA ALA A 53 6.66 -9.42 14.71
C ALA A 53 6.34 -9.05 16.17
N ASN A 54 7.36 -8.74 16.96
CA ASN A 54 7.23 -8.41 18.38
C ASN A 54 7.74 -6.98 18.70
N VAL A 55 7.88 -6.13 17.68
CA VAL A 55 8.37 -4.76 17.88
C VAL A 55 7.21 -3.79 17.75
N PRO A 56 6.76 -3.17 18.86
CA PRO A 56 5.66 -2.20 18.83
C PRO A 56 5.98 -1.03 17.87
N ASP A 57 4.94 -0.50 17.24
CA ASP A 57 4.99 0.67 16.34
C ASP A 57 5.84 0.49 15.07
N GLN A 58 6.41 -0.69 14.83
CA GLN A 58 7.05 -1.02 13.57
C GLN A 58 6.07 -1.73 12.64
N ILE A 59 6.14 -1.44 11.35
CA ILE A 59 5.25 -2.05 10.36
C ILE A 59 5.68 -3.50 10.14
N LEU A 60 4.88 -4.42 10.66
CA LEU A 60 5.04 -5.85 10.44
C LEU A 60 4.60 -6.24 9.02
N SER A 61 3.45 -5.73 8.60
CA SER A 61 2.87 -6.06 7.30
C SER A 61 2.20 -4.82 6.69
N GLN A 62 2.37 -4.64 5.41
CA GLN A 62 1.69 -3.61 4.63
C GLN A 62 1.20 -4.21 3.33
N LYS A 63 -0.06 -3.95 3.01
CA LYS A 63 -0.68 -4.29 1.74
C LYS A 63 -1.12 -3.01 1.05
N GLU A 64 -0.76 -2.88 -0.20
CA GLU A 64 -1.16 -1.79 -1.08
C GLU A 64 -2.05 -2.34 -2.17
N SER A 65 -3.20 -1.71 -2.38
CA SER A 65 -4.13 -2.06 -3.46
C SER A 65 -4.27 -0.86 -4.38
N TYR A 66 -4.23 -1.10 -5.68
CA TYR A 66 -4.23 -0.07 -6.71
C TYR A 66 -5.46 -0.22 -7.61
N GLU A 67 -6.19 0.88 -7.81
CA GLU A 67 -7.36 0.91 -8.68
C GLU A 67 -7.11 1.86 -9.85
N TYR A 68 -7.57 1.48 -11.03
CA TYR A 68 -7.38 2.24 -12.27
C TYR A 68 -8.73 2.55 -12.90
N ASP A 69 -8.82 3.69 -13.58
CA ASP A 69 -10.00 4.02 -14.38
C ASP A 69 -9.97 3.33 -15.76
N LYS A 70 -11.02 3.55 -16.54
CA LYS A 70 -11.15 2.94 -17.88
C LYS A 70 -10.08 3.39 -18.86
N TYR A 71 -9.40 4.50 -18.59
CA TYR A 71 -8.30 5.03 -19.39
C TYR A 71 -6.93 4.52 -18.96
N GLY A 72 -6.86 3.79 -17.84
CA GLY A 72 -5.61 3.26 -17.30
C GLY A 72 -4.90 4.17 -16.29
N TYR A 73 -5.53 5.25 -15.87
CA TYR A 73 -4.97 6.12 -14.84
C TYR A 73 -5.23 5.56 -13.44
N LEU A 74 -4.22 5.66 -12.58
CA LEU A 74 -4.33 5.26 -11.19
C LEU A 74 -5.27 6.24 -10.46
N THR A 75 -6.39 5.73 -9.94
CA THR A 75 -7.41 6.55 -9.28
C THR A 75 -7.42 6.40 -7.77
N ARG A 76 -6.95 5.27 -7.24
CA ARG A 76 -6.99 5.02 -5.81
C ARG A 76 -5.88 4.08 -5.38
N ILE A 77 -5.27 4.39 -4.23
CA ILE A 77 -4.36 3.48 -3.54
C ILE A 77 -4.89 3.28 -2.12
N VAL A 78 -4.99 2.03 -1.69
CA VAL A 78 -5.38 1.67 -0.34
C VAL A 78 -4.18 1.04 0.35
N TYR A 79 -3.79 1.60 1.49
CA TYR A 79 -2.73 1.04 2.35
C TYR A 79 -3.38 0.40 3.57
N GLN A 80 -3.10 -0.87 3.79
CA GLN A 80 -3.47 -1.59 5.01
C GLN A 80 -2.19 -1.97 5.74
N ARG A 81 -2.06 -1.56 6.99
CA ARG A 81 -0.86 -1.77 7.79
C ARG A 81 -1.19 -2.51 9.08
N ILE A 82 -0.30 -3.42 9.46
CA ILE A 82 -0.32 -4.12 10.75
C ILE A 82 1.04 -3.87 11.40
N THR A 83 1.03 -3.36 12.62
CA THR A 83 2.24 -3.19 13.43
C THR A 83 2.56 -4.44 14.25
N GLY A 84 3.75 -4.48 14.85
CA GLY A 84 4.17 -5.60 15.69
C GLY A 84 3.32 -5.82 16.95
N ASN A 85 2.50 -4.83 17.35
CA ASN A 85 1.51 -4.97 18.43
C ASN A 85 0.09 -5.25 17.92
N ASN A 86 -0.04 -5.68 16.67
CA ASN A 86 -1.29 -5.99 15.97
C ASN A 86 -2.23 -4.78 15.79
N GLN A 87 -1.73 -3.57 15.87
CA GLN A 87 -2.50 -2.38 15.54
C GLN A 87 -2.71 -2.31 14.03
N LYS A 88 -3.98 -2.24 13.61
CA LYS A 88 -4.37 -2.17 12.19
C LYS A 88 -4.71 -0.74 11.81
N THR A 89 -4.19 -0.30 10.67
CA THR A 89 -4.48 1.03 10.10
C THR A 89 -4.79 0.88 8.62
N SER A 90 -5.81 1.60 8.15
CA SER A 90 -6.14 1.69 6.73
C SER A 90 -6.06 3.16 6.30
N VAL A 91 -5.30 3.42 5.26
CA VAL A 91 -5.13 4.75 4.68
C VAL A 91 -5.49 4.69 3.21
N TYR A 92 -6.24 5.66 2.73
CA TYR A 92 -6.68 5.72 1.35
C TYR A 92 -6.08 6.97 0.69
N LEU A 93 -5.48 6.78 -0.45
CA LEU A 93 -5.10 7.86 -1.36
C LEU A 93 -6.03 7.80 -2.57
N THR A 94 -6.72 8.88 -2.84
CA THR A 94 -7.59 9.00 -4.00
C THR A 94 -6.97 10.03 -4.94
N CYS A 95 -6.83 9.65 -6.19
CA CYS A 95 -6.35 10.53 -7.25
C CYS A 95 -7.49 10.77 -8.24
N LEU A 96 -7.74 12.04 -8.56
CA LEU A 96 -8.67 12.43 -9.60
C LEU A 96 -7.89 12.96 -10.80
N TYR A 97 -8.35 12.60 -11.99
CA TYR A 97 -7.75 13.03 -13.25
C TYR A 97 -8.82 13.66 -14.13
N ASP A 98 -8.43 14.68 -14.87
CA ASP A 98 -9.30 15.25 -15.90
C ASP A 98 -9.35 14.35 -17.15
N ASP A 99 -10.16 14.75 -18.13
CA ASP A 99 -10.33 13.99 -19.39
C ASP A 99 -9.04 13.88 -20.21
N TYR A 100 -8.03 14.69 -19.88
CA TYR A 100 -6.72 14.71 -20.55
C TYR A 100 -5.65 13.95 -19.76
N GLY A 101 -6.01 13.36 -18.62
CA GLY A 101 -5.09 12.61 -17.79
C GLY A 101 -4.27 13.46 -16.81
N ASN A 102 -4.61 14.73 -16.62
CA ASN A 102 -3.97 15.59 -15.64
C ASN A 102 -4.55 15.39 -14.26
N ARG A 103 -3.69 15.30 -13.27
CA ARG A 103 -4.11 15.15 -11.87
C ARG A 103 -4.69 16.46 -11.33
N ILE A 104 -5.88 16.41 -10.74
CA ILE A 104 -6.63 17.60 -10.30
C ILE A 104 -6.91 17.66 -8.80
N ASP A 105 -6.66 16.59 -8.05
CA ASP A 105 -6.99 16.50 -6.63
C ASP A 105 -5.80 16.73 -5.69
N GLY A 106 -4.60 16.86 -6.23
CA GLY A 106 -3.39 16.99 -5.42
C GLY A 106 -3.06 15.75 -4.59
N ASN A 107 -2.41 15.94 -3.45
CA ASN A 107 -1.90 14.88 -2.59
C ASN A 107 -2.73 14.71 -1.31
N SER A 108 -4.04 14.60 -1.44
CA SER A 108 -4.91 14.34 -0.30
C SER A 108 -4.87 12.88 0.13
N TYR A 109 -4.85 12.64 1.42
CA TYR A 109 -5.03 11.30 1.96
C TYR A 109 -6.15 11.28 3.00
N TYR A 110 -6.75 10.11 3.20
CA TYR A 110 -7.88 9.90 4.07
C TYR A 110 -7.62 8.75 5.02
N GLU A 111 -8.02 8.89 6.27
CA GLU A 111 -8.07 7.80 7.24
C GLU A 111 -9.51 7.41 7.51
N TYR A 112 -9.76 6.11 7.70
CA TYR A 112 -11.09 5.55 7.84
C TYR A 112 -11.22 4.82 9.17
N ASP A 113 -12.43 4.84 9.72
CA ASP A 113 -12.77 4.01 10.86
C ASP A 113 -13.08 2.56 10.47
N ASN A 114 -13.43 1.73 11.44
CA ASN A 114 -13.72 0.32 11.22
C ASN A 114 -14.98 0.06 10.37
N THR A 115 -15.81 1.08 10.17
CA THR A 115 -17.03 0.97 9.36
C THR A 115 -16.82 1.41 7.90
N GLY A 116 -15.60 1.86 7.58
CA GLY A 116 -15.28 2.39 6.24
C GLY A 116 -15.58 3.87 6.07
N GLN A 117 -15.96 4.58 7.16
CA GLN A 117 -16.13 6.03 7.14
C GLN A 117 -14.78 6.72 7.36
N TRP A 118 -14.48 7.74 6.55
CA TRP A 118 -13.26 8.49 6.77
C TRP A 118 -13.43 9.49 7.91
N ILE A 119 -12.44 9.53 8.79
CA ILE A 119 -12.41 10.34 9.98
C ILE A 119 -11.37 11.44 9.93
N TYR A 120 -10.49 11.38 8.94
CA TYR A 120 -9.39 12.31 8.81
C TYR A 120 -8.98 12.45 7.34
N ARG A 121 -8.77 13.69 6.92
CA ARG A 121 -8.20 14.02 5.61
C ARG A 121 -7.08 15.03 5.83
N ALA A 122 -5.97 14.82 5.16
CA ALA A 122 -4.89 15.80 5.11
C ALA A 122 -4.43 16.02 3.68
N ASP A 123 -4.09 17.24 3.38
CA ASP A 123 -3.43 17.62 2.15
C ASP A 123 -1.92 17.68 2.42
N ARG A 124 -1.15 16.90 1.68
CA ARG A 124 0.31 16.86 1.82
C ARG A 124 1.00 18.15 1.40
N ASP A 125 0.41 18.85 0.44
CA ASP A 125 0.96 20.11 -0.06
C ASP A 125 0.60 21.30 0.85
N ASN A 126 -0.43 21.14 1.69
CA ASN A 126 -0.84 22.13 2.66
C ASN A 126 -1.25 21.47 4.00
N PRO A 127 -0.27 21.11 4.85
CA PRO A 127 -0.55 20.40 6.11
C PRO A 127 -1.46 21.16 7.09
N LYS A 128 -1.71 22.45 6.85
CA LYS A 128 -2.60 23.25 7.67
C LYS A 128 -4.07 23.05 7.34
N GLU A 129 -4.38 22.52 6.15
CA GLU A 129 -5.74 22.15 5.75
C GLU A 129 -6.04 20.73 6.18
N THR A 130 -6.17 20.54 7.48
CA THR A 130 -6.56 19.27 8.07
C THR A 130 -8.05 19.32 8.33
N GLU A 131 -8.81 18.47 7.67
CA GLU A 131 -10.24 18.33 7.90
C GLU A 131 -10.54 17.06 8.68
N ARG A 132 -11.15 17.22 9.84
CA ARG A 132 -11.88 16.13 10.48
C ARG A 132 -13.27 16.11 9.92
N VAL A 133 -13.67 14.98 9.42
CA VAL A 133 -14.90 14.89 8.69
C VAL A 133 -15.97 14.20 9.49
N GLN A 134 -17.12 14.85 9.51
CA GLN A 134 -18.38 14.15 9.64
C GLN A 134 -18.84 13.74 8.26
N TYR A 135 -18.97 12.47 8.05
CA TYR A 135 -19.30 11.94 6.76
C TYR A 135 -20.81 11.98 6.50
N ILE A 136 -21.19 12.55 5.36
CA ILE A 136 -22.56 12.52 4.88
C ILE A 136 -22.61 11.50 3.74
N TYR A 137 -23.29 10.38 3.97
CA TYR A 137 -23.61 9.46 2.90
C TYR A 137 -24.67 10.06 2.00
N LYS A 138 -24.37 10.03 0.76
CA LYS A 138 -25.38 10.27 -0.26
C LYS A 138 -25.86 8.94 -0.83
#